data_3d0ae6495f87cd376fa34601f17ad065
#
_entry.id   3d0ae6495f87cd376fa34601f17ad065
#
_cell.length_a   1.000
_cell.length_b   1.000
_cell.length_c   1.000
_cell.angle_alpha   90.00
_cell.angle_beta   90.00
_cell.angle_gamma   90.00
#
_symmetry.space_group_name_H-M   'P 1'
#
loop_
_entity.id
_entity.type
_entity.pdbx_description
1 polymer ?
#
loop_
_entity_poly.entity_id
_entity_poly.type
_entity_poly.pdbx_seq_one_letter_code
_entity_poly.pdbx_strand_id
1 'polypeptide(L)'
;MRTLKLLTIVFAAALVAGAQGTGSKHKISITFNYDFTQTPVCPAKTAKTCVAQFVLYDISAGVAKRTKLMSFPPPAGASGVVKGITATTPLLLFEPGKHLLAVSAQMSKGDESDPNKCTIWVEIPE
;
A
#
# COMPACT_ATOMS: atom_id res chain seq x y z
N MET A 1 -10.02 -11.90 -17.19
CA MET A 1 -9.55 -11.49 -15.91
C MET A 1 -8.78 -10.20 -16.02
N ARG A 2 -8.97 -9.38 -15.08
CA ARG A 2 -8.42 -8.10 -15.16
C ARG A 2 -7.23 -7.94 -14.26
N THR A 3 -6.23 -7.31 -14.75
CA THR A 3 -5.05 -7.00 -13.99
C THR A 3 -5.15 -5.58 -13.45
N LEU A 4 -4.98 -5.46 -12.16
CA LEU A 4 -4.89 -4.15 -11.56
C LEU A 4 -3.49 -3.62 -11.76
N LYS A 5 -3.39 -2.41 -12.27
CA LYS A 5 -2.10 -1.85 -12.60
C LYS A 5 -1.72 -0.80 -11.58
N LEU A 6 -0.78 -1.17 -10.74
CA LEU A 6 -0.09 -0.20 -9.91
C LEU A 6 1.15 0.18 -10.68
N LEU A 7 1.17 1.42 -11.21
CA LEU A 7 2.16 1.80 -12.20
C LEU A 7 3.53 2.04 -11.61
N THR A 8 3.59 2.73 -10.50
CA THR A 8 4.87 3.16 -9.95
C THR A 8 4.73 3.41 -8.47
N ILE A 9 5.76 3.03 -7.74
CA ILE A 9 5.94 3.53 -6.39
C ILE A 9 7.09 4.51 -6.41
N VAL A 10 6.83 5.73 -5.97
CA VAL A 10 7.86 6.68 -5.66
C VAL A 10 7.91 6.74 -4.15
N PHE A 11 9.02 6.34 -3.62
CA PHE A 11 9.10 6.16 -2.18
C PHE A 11 9.71 7.38 -1.52
N ALA A 12 8.98 7.94 -0.58
CA ALA A 12 9.51 8.97 0.29
C ALA A 12 9.32 8.48 1.71
N ALA A 13 10.40 8.13 2.36
CA ALA A 13 10.32 7.66 3.72
C ALA A 13 10.62 8.79 4.66
N ALA A 14 9.63 9.16 5.45
CA ALA A 14 9.87 10.00 6.60
C ALA A 14 9.92 9.07 7.80
N LEU A 15 11.10 8.85 8.32
CA LEU A 15 11.27 8.00 9.48
C LEU A 15 11.32 8.87 10.72
N VAL A 16 10.37 8.63 11.61
CA VAL A 16 10.38 9.27 12.91
C VAL A 16 10.93 8.25 13.88
N ALA A 17 12.14 8.50 14.36
CA ALA A 17 12.77 7.58 15.28
C ALA A 17 12.00 7.51 16.57
N GLY A 18 11.72 6.29 17.01
CA GLY A 18 11.09 6.05 18.29
C GLY A 18 12.09 5.61 19.32
N ALA A 19 11.66 4.67 20.15
CA ALA A 19 12.46 4.18 21.25
C ALA A 19 13.70 3.45 20.76
N GLN A 20 14.68 3.34 21.62
CA GLN A 20 15.89 2.61 21.38
C GLN A 20 15.70 1.13 21.64
N GLY A 21 16.60 0.31 21.11
CA GLY A 21 16.61 -1.12 21.34
C GLY A 21 16.28 -1.90 20.09
N THR A 22 15.90 -3.16 20.26
CA THR A 22 15.49 -4.02 19.15
C THR A 22 14.12 -3.59 18.67
N GLY A 23 14.08 -2.99 17.54
CA GLY A 23 12.84 -2.48 17.04
C GLY A 23 12.55 -1.09 17.58
N SER A 24 12.16 -0.21 16.71
CA SER A 24 11.80 1.15 17.05
C SER A 24 10.54 1.51 16.28
N LYS A 25 9.85 2.53 16.78
CA LYS A 25 8.60 2.96 16.18
C LYS A 25 8.87 3.99 15.11
N HIS A 26 8.25 3.79 13.97
CA HIS A 26 8.43 4.66 12.81
C HIS A 26 7.10 4.90 12.12
N LYS A 27 7.00 6.05 11.47
CA LYS A 27 5.95 6.31 10.49
C LYS A 27 6.60 6.21 9.12
N ILE A 28 5.93 5.53 8.21
CA ILE A 28 6.42 5.36 6.85
C ILE A 28 5.40 5.97 5.91
N SER A 29 5.87 6.87 5.04
CA SER A 29 5.04 7.43 3.98
C SER A 29 5.40 6.78 2.67
N ILE A 30 4.40 6.40 1.91
CA ILE A 30 4.59 5.84 0.57
C ILE A 30 3.81 6.68 -0.43
N THR A 31 4.28 6.67 -1.66
CA THR A 31 3.60 7.32 -2.78
C THR A 31 3.60 6.35 -3.95
N PHE A 32 2.47 6.21 -4.61
CA PHE A 32 2.34 5.29 -5.73
C PHE A 32 1.31 5.82 -6.72
N ASN A 33 1.30 5.23 -7.90
CA ASN A 33 0.33 5.55 -8.94
C ASN A 33 -0.61 4.37 -9.13
N TYR A 34 -1.85 4.64 -9.49
CA TYR A 34 -2.82 3.59 -9.74
C TYR A 34 -3.71 3.95 -10.91
N ASP A 35 -4.02 2.96 -11.72
CA ASP A 35 -4.88 3.11 -12.89
C ASP A 35 -6.29 2.63 -12.55
N PHE A 36 -7.21 3.58 -12.42
CA PHE A 36 -8.62 3.28 -12.09
C PHE A 36 -9.48 3.07 -13.33
N THR A 37 -8.87 2.99 -14.51
CA THR A 37 -9.63 2.93 -15.76
C THR A 37 -10.62 1.76 -15.77
N GLN A 38 -10.21 0.60 -15.30
CA GLN A 38 -11.06 -0.59 -15.33
C GLN A 38 -11.78 -0.86 -14.02
N THR A 39 -11.26 -0.35 -12.91
CA THR A 39 -11.87 -0.54 -11.60
C THR A 39 -11.97 0.79 -10.91
N PRO A 40 -13.13 1.46 -11.03
CA PRO A 40 -13.31 2.77 -10.40
C PRO A 40 -13.37 2.66 -8.88
N VAL A 41 -13.37 3.81 -8.24
CA VAL A 41 -13.50 3.88 -6.78
C VAL A 41 -14.94 3.57 -6.37
N CYS A 42 -15.09 2.84 -5.28
CA CYS A 42 -16.40 2.56 -4.71
C CYS A 42 -17.01 3.82 -4.06
N PRO A 43 -18.33 3.97 -4.07
CA PRO A 43 -19.31 3.12 -4.74
C PRO A 43 -19.33 3.36 -6.24
N ALA A 44 -19.58 2.32 -7.02
CA ALA A 44 -19.70 2.44 -8.45
C ALA A 44 -21.02 1.82 -8.89
N LYS A 45 -21.85 2.63 -9.52
CA LYS A 45 -23.19 2.18 -9.89
C LYS A 45 -23.19 1.24 -11.08
N THR A 46 -22.24 1.41 -11.98
CA THR A 46 -22.24 0.67 -13.25
C THR A 46 -21.16 -0.40 -13.32
N ALA A 47 -20.14 -0.32 -12.48
CA ALA A 47 -19.06 -1.30 -12.50
C ALA A 47 -19.40 -2.49 -11.63
N LYS A 48 -19.03 -3.68 -12.09
CA LYS A 48 -19.27 -4.91 -11.33
C LYS A 48 -18.37 -4.97 -10.09
N THR A 49 -17.21 -4.38 -10.17
CA THR A 49 -16.29 -4.29 -9.04
C THR A 49 -15.72 -2.88 -8.97
N CYS A 50 -15.34 -2.50 -7.79
CA CYS A 50 -14.74 -1.20 -7.57
C CYS A 50 -13.68 -1.33 -6.47
N VAL A 51 -12.76 -0.37 -6.45
CA VAL A 51 -11.72 -0.35 -5.42
C VAL A 51 -12.33 0.13 -4.11
N ALA A 52 -12.35 -0.73 -3.13
CA ALA A 52 -12.89 -0.39 -1.81
C ALA A 52 -11.85 0.30 -0.95
N GLN A 53 -10.63 -0.20 -0.99
CA GLN A 53 -9.53 0.37 -0.21
C GLN A 53 -8.21 -0.15 -0.74
N PHE A 54 -7.13 0.51 -0.33
CA PHE A 54 -5.78 -0.02 -0.50
C PHE A 54 -5.30 -0.58 0.82
N VAL A 55 -4.42 -1.56 0.74
CA VAL A 55 -3.82 -2.16 1.93
C VAL A 55 -2.31 -2.15 1.76
N LEU A 56 -1.62 -1.70 2.79
CA LEU A 56 -0.17 -1.72 2.84
C LEU A 56 0.26 -2.90 3.70
N TYR A 57 1.14 -3.72 3.14
CA TYR A 57 1.68 -4.90 3.81
C TYR A 57 3.18 -4.83 3.92
N ASP A 58 3.71 -5.47 4.95
CA ASP A 58 5.10 -5.86 5.00
C ASP A 58 5.15 -7.32 4.53
N ILE A 59 5.82 -7.56 3.42
CA ILE A 59 5.92 -8.90 2.85
C ILE A 59 7.35 -9.44 2.91
N SER A 60 8.14 -8.93 3.86
CA SER A 60 9.54 -9.36 4.01
C SER A 60 9.68 -10.87 4.23
N ALA A 61 8.68 -11.48 4.86
CA ALA A 61 8.66 -12.92 5.11
C ALA A 61 7.91 -13.70 4.03
N GLY A 62 7.59 -13.04 2.92
CA GLY A 62 6.82 -13.64 1.84
C GLY A 62 5.35 -13.22 1.88
N VAL A 63 4.69 -13.27 0.71
CA VAL A 63 3.29 -12.83 0.61
C VAL A 63 2.37 -13.70 1.47
N ALA A 64 2.68 -14.98 1.59
CA ALA A 64 1.84 -15.88 2.40
C ALA A 64 1.90 -15.55 3.89
N LYS A 65 2.95 -14.88 4.32
CA LYS A 65 3.14 -14.49 5.73
C LYS A 65 3.15 -12.99 5.89
N ARG A 66 2.44 -12.30 5.01
CA ARG A 66 2.43 -10.84 5.02
C ARG A 66 1.80 -10.30 6.28
N THR A 67 2.30 -9.16 6.71
CA THR A 67 1.76 -8.43 7.86
C THR A 67 1.06 -7.18 7.34
N LYS A 68 -0.20 -7.03 7.69
CA LYS A 68 -0.94 -5.83 7.32
C LYS A 68 -0.48 -4.68 8.20
N LEU A 69 -0.05 -3.60 7.58
CA LEU A 69 0.38 -2.41 8.29
C LEU A 69 -0.75 -1.40 8.44
N MET A 70 -1.52 -1.21 7.38
CA MET A 70 -2.65 -0.29 7.41
C MET A 70 -3.51 -0.50 6.19
N SER A 71 -4.72 0.00 6.24
CA SER A 71 -5.57 0.16 5.06
C SER A 71 -5.97 1.62 4.96
N PHE A 72 -6.24 2.08 3.75
CA PHE A 72 -6.60 3.48 3.52
C PHE A 72 -7.52 3.58 2.31
N PRO A 73 -8.39 4.59 2.30
CA PRO A 73 -9.34 4.73 1.20
C PRO A 73 -8.64 5.23 -0.06
N PRO A 74 -9.19 4.91 -1.24
CA PRO A 74 -8.71 5.52 -2.48
C PRO A 74 -9.16 6.99 -2.53
N PRO A 75 -8.50 7.81 -3.38
CA PRO A 75 -8.96 9.19 -3.56
C PRO A 75 -10.40 9.23 -4.05
N ALA A 76 -11.21 10.06 -3.44
CA ALA A 76 -12.63 10.15 -3.78
C ALA A 76 -12.80 10.59 -5.23
N GLY A 77 -13.68 9.87 -5.96
CA GLY A 77 -13.98 10.21 -7.34
C GLY A 77 -12.85 9.99 -8.33
N ALA A 78 -11.81 9.25 -7.94
CA ALA A 78 -10.67 9.01 -8.82
C ALA A 78 -11.08 8.21 -10.05
N SER A 79 -10.53 8.59 -11.19
CA SER A 79 -10.75 7.90 -12.46
C SER A 79 -9.48 8.01 -13.29
N GLY A 80 -9.32 7.05 -14.22
CA GLY A 80 -8.12 7.01 -15.05
C GLY A 80 -6.87 6.75 -14.22
N VAL A 81 -5.74 7.20 -14.73
CA VAL A 81 -4.46 7.07 -14.04
C VAL A 81 -4.31 8.21 -13.05
N VAL A 82 -4.17 7.87 -11.79
CA VAL A 82 -3.95 8.85 -10.72
C VAL A 82 -2.54 8.68 -10.21
N LYS A 83 -1.78 9.75 -10.22
CA LYS A 83 -0.38 9.77 -9.77
C LYS A 83 -0.29 10.40 -8.40
N GLY A 84 0.71 9.96 -7.65
CA GLY A 84 1.01 10.58 -6.38
C GLY A 84 0.04 10.29 -5.25
N ILE A 85 -0.55 9.10 -5.26
CA ILE A 85 -1.37 8.67 -4.13
C ILE A 85 -0.44 8.43 -2.96
N THR A 86 -0.66 9.13 -1.87
CA THR A 86 0.22 9.10 -0.71
C THR A 86 -0.51 8.56 0.50
N ALA A 87 0.18 7.74 1.27
CA ALA A 87 -0.34 7.23 2.53
C ALA A 87 0.78 7.19 3.55
N THR A 88 0.44 7.50 4.79
CA THR A 88 1.39 7.48 5.90
C THR A 88 0.87 6.56 6.98
N THR A 89 1.71 5.64 7.44
CA THR A 89 1.32 4.72 8.50
C THR A 89 1.22 5.47 9.83
N PRO A 90 0.46 4.90 10.78
CA PRO A 90 0.63 5.35 12.16
C PRO A 90 2.02 4.97 12.66
N LEU A 91 2.33 5.35 13.87
CA LEU A 91 3.61 5.00 14.47
C LEU A 91 3.59 3.50 14.78
N LEU A 92 4.39 2.74 14.05
CA LEU A 92 4.43 1.29 14.12
C LEU A 92 5.81 0.81 14.53
N LEU A 93 5.85 -0.33 15.20
CA LEU A 93 7.10 -0.95 15.58
C LEU A 93 7.66 -1.75 14.41
N PHE A 94 8.90 -1.44 14.03
CA PHE A 94 9.62 -2.18 13.00
C PHE A 94 10.95 -2.65 13.55
N GLU A 95 11.35 -3.85 13.15
CA GLU A 95 12.70 -4.30 13.44
C GLU A 95 13.68 -3.62 12.49
N PRO A 96 14.91 -3.37 12.94
CA PRO A 96 15.90 -2.78 12.04
C PRO A 96 16.18 -3.68 10.85
N GLY A 97 16.58 -3.08 9.75
CA GLY A 97 16.95 -3.80 8.56
C GLY A 97 16.04 -3.49 7.39
N LYS A 98 16.15 -4.31 6.36
CA LYS A 98 15.39 -4.11 5.14
C LYS A 98 14.02 -4.75 5.25
N HIS A 99 13.02 -4.00 4.85
CA HIS A 99 11.65 -4.48 4.78
C HIS A 99 11.13 -4.29 3.37
N LEU A 100 10.45 -5.29 2.86
CA LEU A 100 9.78 -5.18 1.57
C LEU A 100 8.32 -4.86 1.83
N LEU A 101 7.90 -3.67 1.39
CA LEU A 101 6.53 -3.22 1.55
C LEU A 101 5.78 -3.38 0.25
N ALA A 102 4.48 -3.64 0.35
CA ALA A 102 3.64 -3.87 -0.81
C ALA A 102 2.29 -3.19 -0.63
N VAL A 103 1.78 -2.63 -1.71
CA VAL A 103 0.43 -2.07 -1.74
C VAL A 103 -0.43 -2.96 -2.62
N SER A 104 -1.61 -3.30 -2.14
CA SER A 104 -2.59 -3.99 -2.95
C SER A 104 -3.91 -3.21 -2.93
N ALA A 105 -4.69 -3.38 -3.99
CA ALA A 105 -6.03 -2.82 -4.07
C ALA A 105 -7.02 -3.90 -3.72
N GLN A 106 -7.89 -3.62 -2.75
CA GLN A 106 -8.91 -4.54 -2.33
C GLN A 106 -10.23 -4.12 -2.95
N MET A 107 -10.87 -5.07 -3.63
CA MET A 107 -12.09 -4.81 -4.37
C MET A 107 -13.32 -5.01 -3.50
N SER A 108 -14.43 -4.44 -3.95
CA SER A 108 -15.71 -4.54 -3.26
C SER A 108 -16.17 -5.97 -3.03
N LYS A 109 -15.74 -6.90 -3.89
CA LYS A 109 -16.12 -8.30 -3.78
C LYS A 109 -15.13 -9.13 -2.97
N GLY A 110 -14.14 -8.49 -2.40
CA GLY A 110 -13.13 -9.18 -1.60
C GLY A 110 -11.88 -9.57 -2.34
N ASP A 111 -11.87 -9.48 -3.67
CA ASP A 111 -10.66 -9.74 -4.45
C ASP A 111 -9.61 -8.70 -4.14
N GLU A 112 -8.37 -9.10 -4.29
CA GLU A 112 -7.24 -8.23 -3.99
C GLU A 112 -6.23 -8.33 -5.12
N SER A 113 -5.63 -7.19 -5.50
CA SER A 113 -4.54 -7.22 -6.48
C SER A 113 -3.33 -7.92 -5.88
N ASP A 114 -2.47 -8.45 -6.75
CA ASP A 114 -1.29 -9.17 -6.31
C ASP A 114 -0.33 -8.21 -5.60
N PRO A 115 -0.03 -8.43 -4.31
CA PRO A 115 0.87 -7.55 -3.58
C PRO A 115 2.28 -7.49 -4.17
N ASN A 116 2.71 -8.54 -4.88
CA ASN A 116 4.03 -8.54 -5.50
C ASN A 116 4.17 -7.57 -6.66
N LYS A 117 3.08 -6.99 -7.14
CA LYS A 117 3.12 -6.11 -8.30
C LYS A 117 3.45 -4.66 -7.95
N CYS A 118 3.41 -4.29 -6.70
CA CYS A 118 3.65 -2.92 -6.28
C CYS A 118 4.42 -2.93 -4.96
N THR A 119 5.73 -3.04 -5.06
CA THR A 119 6.59 -3.22 -3.89
C THR A 119 7.69 -2.19 -3.85
N ILE A 120 8.21 -1.95 -2.65
CA ILE A 120 9.35 -1.08 -2.42
C ILE A 120 10.12 -1.57 -1.21
N TRP A 121 11.44 -1.51 -1.30
CA TRP A 121 12.31 -1.80 -0.17
C TRP A 121 12.49 -0.58 0.70
N VAL A 122 12.44 -0.78 1.99
CA VAL A 122 12.62 0.25 2.99
C VAL A 122 13.68 -0.22 3.96
N GLU A 123 14.58 0.68 4.30
CA GLU A 123 15.59 0.40 5.31
C GLU A 123 15.18 1.05 6.63
N ILE A 124 15.04 0.24 7.67
CA ILE A 124 14.71 0.74 9.00
C ILE A 124 16.00 0.83 9.79
N PRO A 125 16.38 2.02 10.27
CA PRO A 125 17.63 2.17 11.01
C PRO A 125 17.54 1.53 12.39
N GLU A 126 18.68 1.22 12.95
CA GLU A 126 18.76 0.71 14.31
C GLU A 126 18.56 1.77 15.36
#